data_662f583e35ec9a212d1549b35282444b
#
_entry.id   662f583e35ec9a212d1549b35282444b
#
_cell.length_a   1.000
_cell.length_b   1.000
_cell.length_c   1.000
_cell.angle_alpha   90.00
_cell.angle_beta   90.00
_cell.angle_gamma   90.00
#
_symmetry.space_group_name_H-M   'P 1'
#
loop_
_entity.id
_entity.type
_entity.pdbx_description
1 polymer ?
#
loop_
_entity_poly.entity_id
_entity_poly.type
_entity_poly.pdbx_seq_one_letter_code
_entity_poly.pdbx_strand_id
1 'polypeptide(L)'
;ISTSTQANSITTKGYTWRGMMTKKIIQPGSGQDYATVEGELNTIVKQKVQEAFPGLFYGVSEDTGVEVTNYQFDRYCTLHEGLRKMLQSVGYRMEIKYIQGDKYEMGYVQVKAVPIVDYSSEHEFSNDQNMNFKMDDNRRGVNHLICLGKGELKDRLVIHLYVGQNGEIGQEQYFKGMDEIAEIYDSSGSERDDLLKNGIKKLEESKNKTEYDMTMEKIEGNMDVGDVVGGRDYLTGASMKKPIGRKIWTISEGKEKIEYKLEGES
;
A
#
# COMPACT_ATOMS: atom_id res chain seq x y z
N ILE A 1 -19.05 13.19 15.74
CA ILE A 1 -18.85 13.79 17.07
C ILE A 1 -19.44 12.82 18.09
N SER A 2 -18.67 12.51 19.12
CA SER A 2 -19.11 11.71 20.25
C SER A 2 -18.91 12.52 21.53
N THR A 3 -19.90 12.50 22.43
CA THR A 3 -19.84 13.20 23.71
C THR A 3 -20.00 12.21 24.84
N SER A 4 -19.28 12.41 25.95
CA SER A 4 -19.44 11.66 27.17
C SER A 4 -19.58 12.63 28.33
N THR A 5 -20.76 12.65 28.95
CA THR A 5 -21.03 13.48 30.14
C THR A 5 -20.30 12.92 31.36
N GLN A 6 -20.12 11.60 31.45
CA GLN A 6 -19.38 10.95 32.52
C GLN A 6 -17.89 11.28 32.50
N ALA A 7 -17.29 11.31 31.30
CA ALA A 7 -15.87 11.65 31.10
C ALA A 7 -15.63 13.15 30.86
N ASN A 8 -16.70 13.97 30.84
CA ASN A 8 -16.66 15.40 30.51
C ASN A 8 -15.80 15.67 29.23
N SER A 9 -16.03 14.86 28.18
CA SER A 9 -15.22 14.89 26.97
C SER A 9 -16.06 14.97 25.71
N ILE A 10 -15.50 15.63 24.70
CA ILE A 10 -16.03 15.69 23.33
C ILE A 10 -14.97 15.11 22.40
N THR A 11 -15.33 14.12 21.62
CA THR A 11 -14.46 13.54 20.60
C THR A 11 -14.99 13.87 19.22
N THR A 12 -14.17 14.50 18.40
CA THR A 12 -14.41 14.76 16.98
C THR A 12 -13.52 13.85 16.14
N LYS A 13 -14.11 13.21 15.13
CA LYS A 13 -13.38 12.39 14.15
C LYS A 13 -13.57 12.98 12.76
N GLY A 14 -12.52 12.99 11.97
CA GLY A 14 -12.53 13.50 10.60
C GLY A 14 -11.50 12.76 9.74
N TYR A 15 -11.36 13.21 8.51
CA TYR A 15 -10.39 12.68 7.56
C TYR A 15 -9.29 13.71 7.32
N THR A 16 -8.05 13.24 7.18
CA THR A 16 -6.97 14.05 6.61
C THR A 16 -7.26 14.32 5.13
N TRP A 17 -6.54 15.25 4.51
CA TRP A 17 -6.66 15.51 3.07
C TRP A 17 -6.41 14.25 2.24
N ARG A 18 -5.42 13.44 2.62
CA ARG A 18 -5.14 12.13 2.02
C ARG A 18 -6.31 11.16 2.22
N GLY A 19 -6.88 11.12 3.42
CA GLY A 19 -8.06 10.32 3.74
C GLY A 19 -9.33 10.75 2.99
N MET A 20 -9.48 12.03 2.62
CA MET A 20 -10.59 12.47 1.77
C MET A 20 -10.50 11.89 0.37
N MET A 21 -9.29 11.75 -0.19
CA MET A 21 -9.09 11.15 -1.51
C MET A 21 -9.48 9.66 -1.57
N THR A 22 -9.50 8.96 -0.44
CA THR A 22 -10.01 7.57 -0.38
C THR A 22 -11.53 7.48 -0.52
N LYS A 23 -12.26 8.60 -0.46
CA LYS A 23 -13.72 8.66 -0.63
C LYS A 23 -14.16 8.90 -2.07
N LYS A 24 -13.22 9.07 -2.96
CA LYS A 24 -13.48 9.23 -4.40
C LYS A 24 -12.97 8.01 -5.14
N ILE A 25 -13.72 7.57 -6.13
CA ILE A 25 -13.43 6.37 -6.91
C ILE A 25 -13.12 6.76 -8.35
N ILE A 26 -12.02 6.23 -8.87
CA ILE A 26 -11.71 6.29 -10.30
C ILE A 26 -12.56 5.24 -11.01
N GLN A 27 -13.37 5.71 -11.94
CA GLN A 27 -14.29 4.84 -12.70
C GLN A 27 -13.89 4.81 -14.17
N PRO A 28 -14.04 3.66 -14.84
CA PRO A 28 -13.91 3.59 -16.29
C PRO A 28 -14.94 4.50 -16.98
N GLY A 29 -14.56 5.05 -18.11
CA GLY A 29 -15.51 5.76 -18.98
C GLY A 29 -16.61 4.82 -19.49
N SER A 30 -17.71 5.40 -19.99
CA SER A 30 -18.80 4.60 -20.56
C SER A 30 -18.30 3.73 -21.71
N GLY A 31 -18.52 2.43 -21.62
CA GLY A 31 -18.09 1.44 -22.63
C GLY A 31 -16.60 1.07 -22.55
N GLN A 32 -15.89 1.49 -21.51
CA GLN A 32 -14.50 1.12 -21.26
C GLN A 32 -14.37 0.15 -20.09
N ASP A 33 -13.47 -0.82 -20.20
CA ASP A 33 -13.21 -1.78 -19.12
C ASP A 33 -12.41 -1.15 -17.97
N TYR A 34 -11.49 -0.23 -18.29
CA TYR A 34 -10.60 0.42 -17.36
C TYR A 34 -10.48 1.92 -17.62
N ALA A 35 -10.16 2.67 -16.59
CA ALA A 35 -9.74 4.06 -16.72
C ALA A 35 -8.25 4.10 -17.05
N THR A 36 -7.88 4.82 -18.10
CA THR A 36 -6.48 5.01 -18.52
C THR A 36 -6.11 6.48 -18.52
N VAL A 37 -4.84 6.76 -18.34
CA VAL A 37 -4.27 8.10 -18.44
C VAL A 37 -2.91 8.07 -19.12
N GLU A 38 -2.57 9.18 -19.77
CA GLU A 38 -1.26 9.42 -20.38
C GLU A 38 -0.90 10.90 -20.27
N GLY A 39 0.39 11.20 -20.28
CA GLY A 39 0.93 12.54 -20.23
C GLY A 39 1.84 12.79 -19.03
N GLU A 40 2.11 14.05 -18.78
CA GLU A 40 2.98 14.51 -17.70
C GLU A 40 2.33 14.31 -16.31
N LEU A 41 3.15 13.90 -15.31
CA LEU A 41 2.67 13.47 -14.00
C LEU A 41 1.81 14.51 -13.27
N ASN A 42 2.29 15.75 -13.15
CA ASN A 42 1.55 16.80 -12.44
C ASN A 42 0.29 17.21 -13.19
N THR A 43 0.29 17.11 -14.50
CA THR A 43 -0.91 17.34 -15.33
C THR A 43 -1.98 16.29 -15.04
N ILE A 44 -1.61 15.02 -14.98
CA ILE A 44 -2.54 13.93 -14.63
C ILE A 44 -3.05 14.11 -13.19
N VAL A 45 -2.15 14.34 -12.21
CA VAL A 45 -2.53 14.57 -10.81
C VAL A 45 -3.49 15.75 -10.70
N LYS A 46 -3.17 16.88 -11.34
CA LYS A 46 -4.01 18.08 -11.36
C LYS A 46 -5.41 17.79 -11.89
N GLN A 47 -5.49 17.13 -13.04
CA GLN A 47 -6.78 16.78 -13.65
C GLN A 47 -7.61 15.93 -12.69
N LYS A 48 -7.04 14.85 -12.16
CA LYS A 48 -7.77 13.88 -11.32
C LYS A 48 -8.22 14.46 -9.97
N VAL A 49 -7.39 15.28 -9.33
CA VAL A 49 -7.78 15.88 -8.05
C VAL A 49 -8.80 17.01 -8.22
N GLN A 50 -8.70 17.80 -9.28
CA GLN A 50 -9.64 18.89 -9.54
C GLN A 50 -11.02 18.38 -10.02
N GLU A 51 -11.04 17.30 -10.81
CA GLU A 51 -12.29 16.58 -11.15
C GLU A 51 -13.01 16.07 -9.89
N ALA A 52 -12.24 15.51 -8.95
CA ALA A 52 -12.80 14.89 -7.74
C ALA A 52 -13.23 15.90 -6.67
N PHE A 53 -12.53 17.03 -6.55
CA PHE A 53 -12.71 18.04 -5.51
C PHE A 53 -12.60 19.46 -6.06
N PRO A 54 -13.54 19.89 -6.90
CA PRO A 54 -13.49 21.23 -7.49
C PRO A 54 -13.53 22.31 -6.41
N GLY A 55 -12.66 23.33 -6.55
CA GLY A 55 -12.61 24.48 -5.67
C GLY A 55 -11.88 24.27 -4.33
N LEU A 56 -11.40 23.07 -4.03
CA LEU A 56 -10.65 22.79 -2.80
C LEU A 56 -9.25 22.21 -3.07
N PHE A 57 -9.14 21.24 -3.98
CA PHE A 57 -7.87 20.62 -4.34
C PHE A 57 -7.35 21.20 -5.65
N TYR A 58 -6.08 21.55 -5.65
CA TYR A 58 -5.39 22.09 -6.82
C TYR A 58 -4.08 21.34 -7.06
N GLY A 59 -3.90 20.82 -8.27
CA GLY A 59 -2.62 20.31 -8.72
C GLY A 59 -1.73 21.45 -9.22
N VAL A 60 -0.42 21.28 -9.10
CA VAL A 60 0.55 22.22 -9.65
C VAL A 60 0.66 22.09 -11.17
N SER A 61 1.24 23.10 -11.83
CA SER A 61 1.54 23.07 -13.26
C SER A 61 3.04 22.97 -13.54
N GLU A 62 3.85 22.70 -12.52
CA GLU A 62 5.28 22.39 -12.66
C GLU A 62 5.44 21.09 -13.44
N ASP A 63 6.26 21.13 -14.49
CA ASP A 63 6.61 19.95 -15.27
C ASP A 63 7.66 19.11 -14.52
N THR A 64 7.37 17.84 -14.29
CA THR A 64 8.30 16.92 -13.66
C THR A 64 9.34 16.36 -14.64
N GLY A 65 9.16 16.57 -15.95
CA GLY A 65 9.95 15.94 -17.01
C GLY A 65 9.70 14.45 -17.18
N VAL A 66 8.68 13.89 -16.50
CA VAL A 66 8.31 12.46 -16.56
C VAL A 66 6.92 12.30 -17.13
N GLU A 67 6.83 11.52 -18.19
CA GLU A 67 5.58 11.16 -18.84
C GLU A 67 5.18 9.72 -18.53
N VAL A 68 3.90 9.52 -18.34
CA VAL A 68 3.26 8.22 -18.21
C VAL A 68 2.58 7.89 -19.54
N THR A 69 2.85 6.71 -20.05
CA THR A 69 2.24 6.24 -21.31
C THR A 69 1.22 5.16 -21.00
N ASN A 70 -0.04 5.42 -21.39
CA ASN A 70 -1.14 4.46 -21.29
C ASN A 70 -1.23 3.71 -19.96
N TYR A 71 -1.13 4.43 -18.84
CA TYR A 71 -1.27 3.81 -17.53
C TYR A 71 -2.72 3.44 -17.26
N GLN A 72 -2.94 2.19 -16.88
CA GLN A 72 -4.24 1.63 -16.58
C GLN A 72 -4.44 1.56 -15.05
N PHE A 73 -5.45 2.27 -14.55
CA PHE A 73 -5.83 2.17 -13.14
C PHE A 73 -6.51 0.84 -12.83
N ASP A 74 -6.35 0.35 -11.61
CA ASP A 74 -7.17 -0.75 -11.11
C ASP A 74 -8.65 -0.36 -11.18
N ARG A 75 -9.49 -1.32 -11.55
CA ARG A 75 -10.91 -1.05 -11.76
C ARG A 75 -11.59 -0.67 -10.45
N TYR A 76 -12.24 0.50 -10.41
CA TYR A 76 -12.91 1.07 -9.24
C TYR A 76 -11.98 1.27 -8.03
N CYS A 77 -10.72 1.56 -8.24
CA CYS A 77 -9.81 1.94 -7.16
C CYS A 77 -10.15 3.32 -6.59
N THR A 78 -9.73 3.58 -5.37
CA THR A 78 -9.85 4.93 -4.80
C THR A 78 -8.91 5.89 -5.52
N LEU A 79 -9.27 7.19 -5.56
CA LEU A 79 -8.41 8.24 -6.14
C LEU A 79 -7.01 8.23 -5.50
N HIS A 80 -6.95 8.08 -4.18
CA HIS A 80 -5.68 7.98 -3.46
C HIS A 80 -4.83 6.80 -3.94
N GLU A 81 -5.42 5.61 -3.97
CA GLU A 81 -4.69 4.39 -4.32
C GLU A 81 -4.26 4.39 -5.79
N GLY A 82 -5.14 4.80 -6.69
CA GLY A 82 -4.84 4.88 -8.12
C GLY A 82 -3.68 5.82 -8.40
N LEU A 83 -3.74 7.07 -7.89
CA LEU A 83 -2.64 8.03 -8.06
C LEU A 83 -1.36 7.57 -7.37
N ARG A 84 -1.44 6.97 -6.16
CA ARG A 84 -0.28 6.44 -5.46
C ARG A 84 0.45 5.38 -6.29
N LYS A 85 -0.27 4.36 -6.77
CA LYS A 85 0.33 3.28 -7.58
C LYS A 85 0.91 3.81 -8.90
N MET A 86 0.21 4.74 -9.55
CA MET A 86 0.70 5.37 -10.77
C MET A 86 2.02 6.10 -10.53
N LEU A 87 2.09 6.95 -9.50
CA LEU A 87 3.31 7.69 -9.19
C LEU A 87 4.45 6.77 -8.75
N GLN A 88 4.17 5.77 -7.92
CA GLN A 88 5.18 4.80 -7.49
C GLN A 88 5.77 4.00 -8.66
N SER A 89 4.99 3.71 -9.70
CA SER A 89 5.49 2.98 -10.89
C SER A 89 6.59 3.73 -11.65
N VAL A 90 6.71 5.03 -11.44
CA VAL A 90 7.72 5.90 -12.05
C VAL A 90 8.66 6.55 -11.03
N GLY A 91 8.69 6.04 -9.79
CA GLY A 91 9.59 6.53 -8.75
C GLY A 91 9.17 7.84 -8.07
N TYR A 92 7.89 8.19 -8.14
CA TYR A 92 7.33 9.40 -7.55
C TYR A 92 6.30 9.08 -6.46
N ARG A 93 6.03 10.07 -5.59
CA ARG A 93 4.98 10.04 -4.57
C ARG A 93 4.14 11.31 -4.59
N MET A 94 2.98 11.28 -3.92
CA MET A 94 2.17 12.49 -3.72
C MET A 94 2.67 13.29 -2.52
N GLU A 95 2.94 14.57 -2.74
CA GLU A 95 3.02 15.57 -1.69
C GLU A 95 1.66 16.30 -1.59
N ILE A 96 1.10 16.39 -0.38
CA ILE A 96 -0.19 17.04 -0.13
C ILE A 96 0.02 18.08 0.96
N LYS A 97 -0.16 19.35 0.63
CA LYS A 97 0.02 20.47 1.55
C LYS A 97 -1.22 21.37 1.56
N TYR A 98 -1.61 21.82 2.74
CA TYR A 98 -2.55 22.94 2.85
C TYR A 98 -1.80 24.24 2.66
N ILE A 99 -2.24 25.04 1.70
CA ILE A 99 -1.70 26.39 1.45
C ILE A 99 -2.68 27.38 2.04
N GLN A 100 -2.24 28.10 3.04
CA GLN A 100 -3.02 29.17 3.64
C GLN A 100 -3.18 30.31 2.65
N GLY A 101 -4.40 30.75 2.43
CA GLY A 101 -4.66 31.95 1.63
C GLY A 101 -4.17 33.23 2.33
N ASP A 102 -4.04 34.28 1.56
CA ASP A 102 -3.78 35.62 2.09
C ASP A 102 -4.98 36.12 2.92
N LYS A 103 -4.83 37.24 3.59
CA LYS A 103 -5.74 37.76 4.62
C LYS A 103 -7.25 37.66 4.30
N TYR A 104 -7.65 37.60 3.04
CA TYR A 104 -9.04 37.53 2.60
C TYR A 104 -9.33 36.38 1.61
N GLU A 105 -8.35 35.56 1.33
CA GLU A 105 -8.49 34.43 0.44
C GLU A 105 -8.64 33.13 1.23
N MET A 106 -9.48 32.23 0.72
CA MET A 106 -9.60 30.90 1.30
C MET A 106 -8.35 30.09 0.96
N GLY A 107 -7.83 29.35 1.94
CA GLY A 107 -6.77 28.40 1.70
C GLY A 107 -7.24 27.23 0.83
N TYR A 108 -6.29 26.52 0.26
CA TYR A 108 -6.54 25.37 -0.61
C TYR A 108 -5.56 24.23 -0.35
N VAL A 109 -5.90 23.05 -0.83
CA VAL A 109 -5.06 21.86 -0.73
C VAL A 109 -4.27 21.67 -2.02
N GLN A 110 -2.96 21.84 -1.94
CA GLN A 110 -2.07 21.59 -3.06
C GLN A 110 -1.66 20.12 -3.10
N VAL A 111 -1.72 19.52 -4.30
CA VAL A 111 -1.25 18.17 -4.55
C VAL A 111 -0.25 18.20 -5.70
N LYS A 112 0.91 17.59 -5.50
CA LYS A 112 1.92 17.45 -6.55
C LYS A 112 2.66 16.13 -6.49
N ALA A 113 3.20 15.72 -7.63
CA ALA A 113 4.15 14.63 -7.73
C ALA A 113 5.55 15.13 -7.33
N VAL A 114 6.21 14.39 -6.45
CA VAL A 114 7.61 14.62 -6.06
C VAL A 114 8.37 13.30 -6.13
N PRO A 115 9.68 13.31 -6.42
CA PRO A 115 10.47 12.08 -6.40
C PRO A 115 10.41 11.40 -5.03
N ILE A 116 10.40 10.07 -5.02
CA ILE A 116 10.58 9.28 -3.81
C ILE A 116 12.01 9.47 -3.31
N VAL A 117 12.16 9.83 -2.05
CA VAL A 117 13.48 9.90 -1.40
C VAL A 117 13.76 8.58 -0.69
N ASP A 118 14.94 8.04 -0.96
CA ASP A 118 15.41 6.81 -0.34
C ASP A 118 16.38 7.13 0.79
N TYR A 119 15.90 7.04 2.01
CA TYR A 119 16.68 7.27 3.24
C TYR A 119 17.35 6.01 3.77
N SER A 120 17.19 4.85 3.11
CA SER A 120 17.70 3.58 3.63
C SER A 120 19.22 3.49 3.72
N SER A 121 19.93 4.29 2.93
CA SER A 121 21.39 4.35 2.95
C SER A 121 21.95 5.42 3.90
N GLU A 122 21.17 6.43 4.23
CA GLU A 122 21.62 7.55 5.06
C GLU A 122 21.33 7.32 6.55
N HIS A 123 20.26 6.59 6.84
CA HIS A 123 19.79 6.26 8.17
C HIS A 123 19.54 4.77 8.27
N GLU A 124 20.54 4.02 8.73
CA GLU A 124 20.33 2.64 9.16
C GLU A 124 19.67 2.68 10.55
N PHE A 125 18.34 2.60 10.56
CA PHE A 125 17.60 2.66 11.81
C PHE A 125 17.80 1.37 12.61
N SER A 126 18.25 1.54 13.84
CA SER A 126 18.50 0.45 14.78
C SER A 126 17.76 0.66 16.10
N ASN A 127 17.68 -0.37 16.92
CA ASN A 127 17.05 -0.32 18.24
C ASN A 127 17.56 0.82 19.16
N ASP A 128 18.75 1.36 18.89
CA ASP A 128 19.35 2.45 19.67
C ASP A 128 18.77 3.83 19.33
N GLN A 129 17.93 3.96 18.31
CA GLN A 129 17.41 5.23 17.80
C GLN A 129 15.87 5.38 17.93
N ASN A 130 15.28 4.93 19.03
CA ASN A 130 13.83 5.00 19.28
C ASN A 130 12.99 4.31 18.18
N MET A 131 13.48 3.20 17.66
CA MET A 131 12.80 2.37 16.69
C MET A 131 12.35 1.07 17.35
N ASN A 132 11.07 0.75 17.22
CA ASN A 132 10.56 -0.57 17.50
C ASN A 132 10.53 -1.38 16.21
N PHE A 133 11.39 -2.39 16.12
CA PHE A 133 11.43 -3.33 15.02
C PHE A 133 10.93 -4.68 15.49
N LYS A 134 9.93 -5.22 14.82
CA LYS A 134 9.42 -6.56 15.04
C LYS A 134 9.49 -7.32 13.72
N MET A 135 10.04 -8.50 13.75
CA MET A 135 10.07 -9.42 12.63
C MET A 135 9.36 -10.71 13.03
N ASP A 136 8.32 -11.07 12.30
CA ASP A 136 7.68 -12.38 12.38
C ASP A 136 8.04 -13.17 11.14
N ASP A 137 8.93 -14.15 11.28
CA ASP A 137 9.38 -15.02 10.20
C ASP A 137 8.66 -16.38 10.28
N ASN A 138 7.59 -16.51 9.50
CA ASN A 138 6.87 -17.78 9.39
C ASN A 138 7.48 -18.66 8.29
N ARG A 139 8.28 -19.63 8.70
CA ARG A 139 8.95 -20.61 7.81
C ARG A 139 8.18 -21.90 7.61
N ARG A 140 6.97 -22.00 8.16
CA ARG A 140 6.10 -23.19 8.04
C ARG A 140 4.81 -22.87 7.29
N GLY A 141 4.88 -22.00 6.31
CA GLY A 141 3.77 -21.69 5.41
C GLY A 141 3.53 -22.85 4.42
N VAL A 142 2.33 -22.87 3.87
CA VAL A 142 1.93 -23.82 2.82
C VAL A 142 2.81 -23.63 1.59
N ASN A 143 3.34 -24.73 1.04
CA ASN A 143 4.14 -24.70 -0.17
C ASN A 143 3.58 -25.59 -1.29
N HIS A 144 2.49 -26.32 -1.00
CA HIS A 144 1.72 -27.08 -1.97
C HIS A 144 0.22 -26.88 -1.72
N LEU A 145 -0.49 -26.25 -2.65
CA LEU A 145 -1.93 -26.06 -2.58
C LEU A 145 -2.63 -26.93 -3.61
N ILE A 146 -3.52 -27.80 -3.14
CA ILE A 146 -4.34 -28.66 -3.97
C ILE A 146 -5.70 -27.96 -4.16
N CYS A 147 -5.90 -27.38 -5.33
CA CYS A 147 -7.13 -26.65 -5.64
C CYS A 147 -8.15 -27.60 -6.28
N LEU A 148 -9.31 -27.71 -5.69
CA LEU A 148 -10.41 -28.55 -6.12
C LEU A 148 -11.53 -27.69 -6.71
N GLY A 149 -11.78 -27.83 -8.01
CA GLY A 149 -12.79 -27.08 -8.76
C GLY A 149 -14.06 -27.88 -9.03
N LYS A 150 -14.69 -27.56 -10.14
CA LYS A 150 -15.95 -28.19 -10.62
C LYS A 150 -15.78 -29.66 -10.95
N GLY A 151 -16.84 -30.43 -10.76
CA GLY A 151 -16.89 -31.87 -10.98
C GLY A 151 -16.91 -32.66 -9.70
N GLU A 152 -17.00 -33.99 -9.82
CA GLU A 152 -17.06 -34.92 -8.69
C GLU A 152 -16.12 -36.09 -8.88
N LEU A 153 -15.59 -36.60 -7.77
CA LEU A 153 -14.72 -37.75 -7.72
C LEU A 153 -13.56 -37.70 -8.74
N LYS A 154 -13.44 -38.71 -9.61
CA LYS A 154 -12.36 -38.78 -10.61
C LYS A 154 -12.47 -37.71 -11.73
N ASP A 155 -13.65 -37.17 -11.96
CA ASP A 155 -13.92 -36.18 -12.99
C ASP A 155 -13.86 -34.76 -12.43
N ARG A 156 -13.45 -34.61 -11.17
CA ARG A 156 -13.27 -33.32 -10.54
C ARG A 156 -12.02 -32.61 -11.08
N LEU A 157 -12.17 -31.33 -11.38
CA LEU A 157 -11.04 -30.47 -11.74
C LEU A 157 -10.10 -30.32 -10.54
N VAL A 158 -8.86 -30.73 -10.70
CA VAL A 158 -7.81 -30.58 -9.69
C VAL A 158 -6.63 -29.83 -10.29
N ILE A 159 -6.17 -28.80 -9.58
CA ILE A 159 -4.97 -28.04 -9.94
C ILE A 159 -4.02 -28.08 -8.74
N HIS A 160 -2.77 -28.42 -8.97
CA HIS A 160 -1.71 -28.34 -7.99
C HIS A 160 -0.90 -27.07 -8.20
N LEU A 161 -0.72 -26.29 -7.12
CA LEU A 161 0.10 -25.08 -7.09
C LEU A 161 1.22 -25.28 -6.06
N TYR A 162 2.42 -24.88 -6.42
CA TYR A 162 3.60 -25.05 -5.60
C TYR A 162 4.36 -23.74 -5.46
N VAL A 163 4.97 -23.56 -4.31
CA VAL A 163 5.93 -22.47 -4.08
C VAL A 163 7.31 -22.96 -4.50
N GLY A 164 7.97 -22.23 -5.38
CA GLY A 164 9.35 -22.48 -5.80
C GLY A 164 10.39 -22.02 -4.77
N GLN A 165 11.65 -22.35 -5.00
CA GLN A 165 12.76 -21.92 -4.14
C GLN A 165 12.87 -20.40 -4.00
N ASN A 166 12.52 -19.67 -5.05
CA ASN A 166 12.52 -18.21 -5.11
C ASN A 166 11.25 -17.57 -4.54
N GLY A 167 10.31 -18.38 -4.00
CA GLY A 167 9.03 -17.91 -3.46
C GLY A 167 7.95 -17.66 -4.51
N GLU A 168 8.23 -17.86 -5.81
CA GLU A 168 7.22 -17.74 -6.87
C GLU A 168 6.28 -18.93 -6.90
N ILE A 169 5.03 -18.71 -7.27
CA ILE A 169 4.02 -19.77 -7.38
C ILE A 169 3.98 -20.31 -8.80
N GLY A 170 4.10 -21.62 -8.94
CA GLY A 170 4.06 -22.33 -10.20
C GLY A 170 3.37 -23.70 -10.09
N GLN A 171 3.51 -24.51 -11.13
CA GLN A 171 2.97 -25.89 -11.19
C GLN A 171 4.05 -26.95 -11.04
N GLU A 172 5.29 -26.57 -10.79
CA GLU A 172 6.39 -27.50 -10.55
C GLU A 172 6.70 -27.62 -9.07
N GLN A 173 6.74 -28.83 -8.57
CA GLN A 173 7.01 -29.12 -7.16
C GLN A 173 8.50 -29.03 -6.85
N TYR A 174 8.88 -28.06 -6.00
CA TYR A 174 10.24 -27.93 -5.49
C TYR A 174 10.41 -28.65 -4.13
N PHE A 175 9.56 -28.33 -3.15
CA PHE A 175 9.60 -28.95 -1.83
C PHE A 175 8.94 -30.33 -1.85
N LYS A 176 9.64 -31.34 -1.30
CA LYS A 176 9.21 -32.75 -1.31
C LYS A 176 9.45 -33.39 0.03
N GLY A 177 8.70 -34.47 0.30
CA GLY A 177 8.87 -35.30 1.50
C GLY A 177 8.58 -34.51 2.78
N MET A 178 9.54 -34.40 3.68
CA MET A 178 9.36 -33.73 4.98
C MET A 178 9.27 -32.18 4.86
N ASP A 179 9.71 -31.62 3.75
CA ASP A 179 9.66 -30.17 3.51
C ASP A 179 8.36 -29.74 2.81
N GLU A 180 7.55 -30.71 2.38
CA GLU A 180 6.24 -30.44 1.79
C GLU A 180 5.20 -30.14 2.87
N ILE A 181 4.54 -28.99 2.76
CA ILE A 181 3.40 -28.59 3.59
C ILE A 181 2.23 -28.32 2.65
N ALA A 182 1.28 -29.28 2.62
CA ALA A 182 0.16 -29.23 1.72
C ALA A 182 -1.13 -28.75 2.40
N GLU A 183 -1.95 -27.98 1.66
CA GLU A 183 -3.30 -27.57 2.06
C GLU A 183 -4.28 -27.79 0.88
N ILE A 184 -5.56 -27.99 1.20
CA ILE A 184 -6.62 -28.12 0.21
C ILE A 184 -7.42 -26.83 0.13
N TYR A 185 -7.57 -26.32 -1.09
CA TYR A 185 -8.49 -25.22 -1.42
C TYR A 185 -9.66 -25.75 -2.22
N ASP A 186 -10.83 -25.84 -1.58
CA ASP A 186 -12.05 -26.33 -2.22
C ASP A 186 -12.91 -25.17 -2.75
N SER A 187 -13.15 -25.15 -4.05
CA SER A 187 -14.03 -24.22 -4.74
C SER A 187 -14.84 -24.93 -5.81
N SER A 188 -15.76 -25.78 -5.36
CA SER A 188 -16.51 -26.75 -6.17
C SER A 188 -17.28 -26.19 -7.39
N GLY A 189 -17.54 -24.89 -7.42
CA GLY A 189 -18.19 -24.20 -8.54
C GLY A 189 -17.22 -23.56 -9.55
N SER A 190 -15.91 -23.55 -9.27
CA SER A 190 -14.94 -22.81 -10.09
C SER A 190 -14.52 -23.60 -11.33
N GLU A 191 -14.51 -22.91 -12.46
CA GLU A 191 -13.84 -23.33 -13.69
C GLU A 191 -12.32 -23.15 -13.57
N ARG A 192 -11.55 -23.67 -14.54
CA ARG A 192 -10.10 -23.74 -14.47
C ARG A 192 -9.38 -22.40 -14.22
N ASP A 193 -9.78 -21.35 -14.93
CA ASP A 193 -9.08 -20.05 -14.87
C ASP A 193 -9.37 -19.34 -13.54
N ASP A 194 -10.60 -19.39 -13.06
CA ASP A 194 -10.99 -18.84 -11.76
C ASP A 194 -10.35 -19.62 -10.61
N LEU A 195 -10.31 -20.96 -10.72
CA LEU A 195 -9.68 -21.82 -9.73
C LEU A 195 -8.17 -21.53 -9.63
N LEU A 196 -7.49 -21.36 -10.76
CA LEU A 196 -6.07 -21.04 -10.83
C LEU A 196 -5.81 -19.67 -10.18
N LYS A 197 -6.55 -18.64 -10.60
CA LYS A 197 -6.40 -17.27 -10.07
C LYS A 197 -6.63 -17.20 -8.56
N ASN A 198 -7.71 -17.79 -8.09
CA ASN A 198 -8.06 -17.79 -6.67
C ASN A 198 -7.11 -18.68 -5.85
N GLY A 199 -6.65 -19.78 -6.41
CA GLY A 199 -5.65 -20.66 -5.80
C GLY A 199 -4.31 -19.97 -5.62
N ILE A 200 -3.83 -19.24 -6.62
CA ILE A 200 -2.61 -18.41 -6.52
C ILE A 200 -2.75 -17.40 -5.38
N LYS A 201 -3.87 -16.67 -5.32
CA LYS A 201 -4.12 -15.70 -4.26
C LYS A 201 -4.13 -16.36 -2.88
N LYS A 202 -4.81 -17.51 -2.74
CA LYS A 202 -4.85 -18.25 -1.48
C LYS A 202 -3.48 -18.75 -1.04
N LEU A 203 -2.67 -19.25 -1.98
CA LEU A 203 -1.32 -19.72 -1.67
C LEU A 203 -0.37 -18.55 -1.33
N GLU A 204 -0.50 -17.39 -1.97
CA GLU A 204 0.21 -16.16 -1.59
C GLU A 204 -0.06 -15.74 -0.14
N GLU A 205 -1.29 -15.91 0.35
CA GLU A 205 -1.69 -15.59 1.71
C GLU A 205 -1.16 -16.62 2.74
N SER A 206 -0.95 -17.88 2.33
CA SER A 206 -0.63 -19.02 3.21
C SER A 206 0.84 -19.46 3.15
N LYS A 207 1.61 -19.03 2.15
CA LYS A 207 3.03 -19.42 1.99
C LYS A 207 3.92 -18.82 3.09
N ASN A 208 5.17 -19.26 3.14
CA ASN A 208 6.18 -18.65 4.01
C ASN A 208 6.17 -17.13 3.84
N LYS A 209 6.09 -16.43 4.96
CA LYS A 209 5.99 -14.98 4.96
C LYS A 209 6.83 -14.41 6.09
N THR A 210 7.71 -13.50 5.73
CA THR A 210 8.41 -12.69 6.70
C THR A 210 7.69 -11.34 6.79
N GLU A 211 7.06 -11.09 7.91
CA GLU A 211 6.39 -9.82 8.20
C GLU A 211 7.31 -8.96 9.05
N TYR A 212 7.43 -7.71 8.67
CA TYR A 212 8.18 -6.72 9.41
C TYR A 212 7.21 -5.64 9.88
N ASP A 213 7.19 -5.39 11.18
CA ASP A 213 6.53 -4.25 11.79
C ASP A 213 7.60 -3.29 12.29
N MET A 214 7.58 -2.05 11.83
CA MET A 214 8.53 -1.04 12.25
C MET A 214 7.81 0.25 12.55
N THR A 215 7.89 0.67 13.79
CA THR A 215 7.40 1.98 14.24
C THR A 215 8.60 2.84 14.60
N MET A 216 8.70 4.01 13.98
CA MET A 216 9.77 4.97 14.24
C MET A 216 9.21 6.20 14.94
N GLU A 217 9.84 6.62 16.03
CA GLU A 217 9.55 7.88 16.71
C GLU A 217 10.51 8.95 16.21
N LYS A 218 9.97 10.12 15.88
CA LYS A 218 10.63 11.36 15.45
C LYS A 218 12.06 11.19 14.92
N ILE A 219 12.17 11.14 13.61
CA ILE A 219 13.45 11.22 12.92
C ILE A 219 13.67 12.67 12.49
N GLU A 220 14.89 13.16 12.61
CA GLU A 220 15.26 14.45 12.04
C GLU A 220 15.24 14.35 10.52
N GLY A 221 14.33 15.08 9.88
CA GLY A 221 14.15 15.11 8.42
C GLY A 221 12.73 15.37 7.99
N ASN A 222 12.56 15.68 6.71
CA ASN A 222 11.26 15.94 6.07
C ASN A 222 10.64 14.68 5.44
N MET A 223 10.77 13.53 6.09
CA MET A 223 10.17 12.29 5.59
C MET A 223 8.66 12.40 5.50
N ASP A 224 8.09 11.81 4.45
CA ASP A 224 6.65 11.76 4.27
C ASP A 224 6.22 10.40 3.71
N VAL A 225 4.92 10.18 3.67
CA VAL A 225 4.30 8.97 3.13
C VAL A 225 4.74 8.75 1.68
N GLY A 226 5.28 7.58 1.40
CA GLY A 226 5.82 7.16 0.12
C GLY A 226 7.34 7.21 0.01
N ASP A 227 8.05 7.94 0.92
CA ASP A 227 9.50 7.85 1.01
C ASP A 227 9.93 6.47 1.52
N VAL A 228 11.13 6.04 1.14
CA VAL A 228 11.65 4.71 1.49
C VAL A 228 12.61 4.81 2.66
N VAL A 229 12.45 3.92 3.62
CA VAL A 229 13.32 3.79 4.78
C VAL A 229 13.87 2.37 4.90
N GLY A 230 15.03 2.23 5.51
CA GLY A 230 15.65 0.95 5.83
C GLY A 230 15.69 0.72 7.34
N GLY A 231 15.65 -0.53 7.75
CA GLY A 231 15.83 -0.94 9.12
C GLY A 231 16.66 -2.21 9.21
N ARG A 232 17.42 -2.36 10.28
CA ARG A 232 18.21 -3.56 10.56
C ARG A 232 18.01 -3.99 12.01
N ASP A 233 17.71 -5.26 12.17
CA ASP A 233 17.75 -5.91 13.47
C ASP A 233 19.14 -6.50 13.73
N TYR A 234 19.84 -5.99 14.74
CA TYR A 234 21.17 -6.46 15.09
C TYR A 234 21.18 -7.85 15.73
N LEU A 235 20.06 -8.31 16.30
CA LEU A 235 19.99 -9.63 16.93
C LEU A 235 19.94 -10.74 15.88
N THR A 236 19.19 -10.53 14.83
CA THR A 236 19.01 -11.52 13.74
C THR A 236 19.85 -11.24 12.50
N GLY A 237 20.36 -10.01 12.37
CA GLY A 237 21.02 -9.52 11.16
C GLY A 237 20.05 -9.24 10.01
N ALA A 238 18.75 -9.38 10.24
CA ALA A 238 17.74 -9.11 9.23
C ALA A 238 17.72 -7.61 8.89
N SER A 239 17.66 -7.30 7.61
CA SER A 239 17.50 -5.95 7.10
C SER A 239 16.28 -5.85 6.21
N MET A 240 15.63 -4.70 6.22
CA MET A 240 14.47 -4.43 5.38
C MET A 240 14.55 -3.04 4.78
N LYS A 241 13.85 -2.86 3.66
CA LYS A 241 13.67 -1.60 2.98
C LYS A 241 12.24 -1.50 2.50
N LYS A 242 11.49 -0.51 3.01
CA LYS A 242 10.07 -0.36 2.69
C LYS A 242 9.66 1.12 2.63
N PRO A 243 8.61 1.44 1.84
CA PRO A 243 8.00 2.76 1.85
C PRO A 243 7.28 3.05 3.18
N ILE A 244 7.25 4.32 3.55
CA ILE A 244 6.39 4.82 4.63
C ILE A 244 4.96 4.80 4.14
N GLY A 245 4.11 4.01 4.79
CA GLY A 245 2.69 3.89 4.48
C GLY A 245 1.82 4.91 5.23
N ARG A 246 2.22 5.29 6.44
CA ARG A 246 1.42 6.17 7.31
C ARG A 246 2.32 7.06 8.17
N LYS A 247 1.92 8.31 8.32
CA LYS A 247 2.49 9.28 9.28
C LYS A 247 1.41 9.64 10.29
N ILE A 248 1.68 9.39 11.56
CA ILE A 248 0.77 9.66 12.66
C ILE A 248 1.34 10.81 13.48
N TRP A 249 0.57 11.86 13.62
CA TRP A 249 0.93 13.02 14.44
C TRP A 249 0.00 13.10 15.64
N THR A 250 0.55 12.93 16.82
CA THR A 250 -0.17 12.99 18.08
C THR A 250 0.25 14.23 18.86
N ILE A 251 -0.72 15.02 19.29
CA ILE A 251 -0.51 16.16 20.17
C ILE A 251 -1.25 15.88 21.48
N SER A 252 -0.52 15.78 22.56
CA SER A 252 -1.08 15.54 23.90
C SER A 252 -0.34 16.36 24.93
N GLU A 253 -1.06 17.06 25.78
CA GLU A 253 -0.49 17.89 26.86
C GLU A 253 0.59 18.88 26.38
N GLY A 254 0.40 19.45 25.19
CA GLY A 254 1.37 20.38 24.56
C GLY A 254 2.65 19.73 24.02
N LYS A 255 2.74 18.40 24.05
CA LYS A 255 3.84 17.64 23.44
C LYS A 255 3.40 17.05 22.11
N GLU A 256 4.30 17.10 21.16
CA GLU A 256 4.13 16.54 19.82
C GLU A 256 4.89 15.22 19.69
N LYS A 257 4.23 14.22 19.13
CA LYS A 257 4.83 12.93 18.77
C LYS A 257 4.50 12.61 17.32
N ILE A 258 5.51 12.29 16.53
CA ILE A 258 5.36 11.82 15.15
C ILE A 258 5.82 10.37 15.10
N GLU A 259 4.95 9.52 14.58
CA GLU A 259 5.21 8.10 14.35
C GLU A 259 5.03 7.80 12.86
N TYR A 260 5.93 6.98 12.31
CA TYR A 260 5.84 6.48 10.95
C TYR A 260 5.58 4.97 10.98
N LYS A 261 4.62 4.51 10.19
CA LYS A 261 4.36 3.09 9.94
C LYS A 261 4.68 2.75 8.49
N LEU A 262 5.21 1.58 8.26
CA LEU A 262 5.58 1.12 6.93
C LEU A 262 4.38 0.63 6.13
N GLU A 263 4.56 0.54 4.83
CA GLU A 263 3.55 0.02 3.91
C GLU A 263 3.38 -1.50 4.09
N GLY A 264 2.12 -1.97 4.14
CA GLY A 264 1.80 -3.38 4.37
C GLY A 264 1.47 -3.73 5.83
N GLU A 265 1.45 -2.74 6.73
CA GLU A 265 1.05 -2.92 8.13
C GLU A 265 -0.39 -2.44 8.35
N SER A 266 -1.16 -3.26 9.08
CA SER A 266 -2.58 -3.02 9.39
C SER A 266 -2.75 -2.14 10.64
#